data_c6e12450f77cbe91daa9e1280eb7b1ed
#
_entry.id   c6e12450f77cbe91daa9e1280eb7b1ed
#
_cell.length_a   1.000
_cell.length_b   1.000
_cell.length_c   1.000
_cell.angle_alpha   90.00
_cell.angle_beta   90.00
_cell.angle_gamma   90.00
#
_symmetry.space_group_name_H-M   'P 1'
#
loop_
_entity.id
_entity.type
_entity.pdbx_description
1 polymer ?
#
loop_
_entity_poly.entity_id
_entity_poly.type
_entity_poly.pdbx_seq_one_letter_code
_entity_poly.pdbx_strand_id
1 'polypeptide(L)'
;MMNTDILFKTDDYIFSYRVAGICIHNEKVLLHKAKGDEGYAFPGGHVSFGETNAETLRREFMEEIGAEITVGELKWVGEIFFLLKGKPCHQICLYYPVEIKNIDDFSDDVFTGTEEMSGDDFQIEFHWIPLVQFNNIKIYPEKAAELLMKLDSGVQHFIDKEI
;
A
#
# COMPACT_ATOMS: atom_id res chain seq x y z
N MET A 1 -11.08 -21.10 5.91
CA MET A 1 -10.01 -20.51 6.74
C MET A 1 -10.52 -19.28 7.47
N MET A 2 -10.15 -19.14 8.72
CA MET A 2 -10.49 -17.93 9.46
C MET A 2 -9.71 -16.74 8.91
N ASN A 3 -10.41 -15.63 8.67
CA ASN A 3 -9.76 -14.39 8.35
C ASN A 3 -9.12 -13.85 9.64
N THR A 4 -7.78 -13.68 9.61
CA THR A 4 -7.02 -13.20 10.75
C THR A 4 -6.57 -11.74 10.59
N ASP A 5 -7.09 -11.04 9.58
CA ASP A 5 -6.77 -9.63 9.38
C ASP A 5 -7.21 -8.78 10.57
N ILE A 6 -6.35 -7.85 10.95
CA ILE A 6 -6.68 -6.88 11.99
C ILE A 6 -7.54 -5.78 11.37
N LEU A 7 -8.78 -6.14 11.16
CA LEU A 7 -9.80 -5.33 10.54
C LEU A 7 -11.09 -5.56 11.30
N PHE A 8 -11.55 -4.55 12.02
CA PHE A 8 -12.73 -4.67 12.86
C PHE A 8 -13.85 -3.79 12.31
N LYS A 9 -15.02 -4.40 12.12
CA LYS A 9 -16.21 -3.71 11.63
C LYS A 9 -17.28 -3.75 12.68
N THR A 10 -17.85 -2.58 12.98
CA THR A 10 -19.06 -2.46 13.78
C THR A 10 -20.19 -1.95 12.87
N ASP A 11 -21.38 -1.74 13.43
CA ASP A 11 -22.47 -1.14 12.66
C ASP A 11 -22.14 0.31 12.26
N ASP A 12 -21.30 0.99 13.02
CA ASP A 12 -21.08 2.43 12.90
C ASP A 12 -19.73 2.80 12.29
N TYR A 13 -18.70 1.93 12.40
CA TYR A 13 -17.35 2.27 11.94
C TYR A 13 -16.51 1.04 11.63
N ILE A 14 -15.38 1.30 10.98
CA ILE A 14 -14.36 0.29 10.66
C ILE A 14 -13.04 0.75 11.23
N PHE A 15 -12.30 -0.17 11.87
CA PHE A 15 -10.89 0.02 12.21
C PHE A 15 -10.04 -0.89 11.34
N SER A 16 -8.96 -0.34 10.76
CA SER A 16 -8.11 -1.07 9.85
C SER A 16 -6.63 -0.84 10.22
N TYR A 17 -5.87 -1.93 10.31
CA TYR A 17 -4.42 -1.88 10.48
C TYR A 17 -3.77 -2.42 9.22
N ARG A 18 -3.06 -1.55 8.49
CA ARG A 18 -2.42 -1.90 7.22
C ARG A 18 -0.94 -1.57 7.22
N VAL A 19 -0.22 -2.25 6.34
CA VAL A 19 1.16 -1.93 6.00
C VAL A 19 1.25 -1.75 4.49
N ALA A 20 2.19 -0.93 4.06
CA ALA A 20 2.41 -0.69 2.63
C ALA A 20 3.91 -0.59 2.34
N GLY A 21 4.27 -0.93 1.12
CA GLY A 21 5.65 -0.91 0.66
C GLY A 21 5.95 0.26 -0.25
N ILE A 22 7.06 0.93 0.02
CA ILE A 22 7.60 1.99 -0.84
C ILE A 22 8.70 1.35 -1.66
N CYS A 23 8.39 0.99 -2.90
CA CYS A 23 9.33 0.32 -3.80
C CYS A 23 9.77 1.29 -4.88
N ILE A 24 11.02 1.73 -4.81
CA ILE A 24 11.60 2.65 -5.79
C ILE A 24 12.70 1.90 -6.55
N HIS A 25 12.58 1.91 -7.88
CA HIS A 25 13.56 1.28 -8.75
C HIS A 25 13.69 2.11 -10.02
N ASN A 26 14.92 2.42 -10.42
CA ASN A 26 15.20 3.23 -11.63
C ASN A 26 14.42 4.55 -11.66
N GLU A 27 14.37 5.26 -10.53
CA GLU A 27 13.69 6.54 -10.38
C GLU A 27 12.17 6.47 -10.60
N LYS A 28 11.61 5.28 -10.46
CA LYS A 28 10.17 5.02 -10.51
C LYS A 28 9.71 4.37 -9.23
N VAL A 29 8.48 4.67 -8.83
CA VAL A 29 7.86 4.05 -7.67
C VAL A 29 6.75 3.11 -8.12
N LEU A 30 6.65 1.97 -7.44
CA LEU A 30 5.59 1.00 -7.71
C LEU A 30 4.32 1.40 -6.97
N LEU A 31 3.28 1.68 -7.71
CA LEU A 31 1.95 2.00 -7.18
C LEU A 31 0.92 1.08 -7.81
N HIS A 32 -0.24 0.97 -7.17
CA HIS A 32 -1.34 0.20 -7.73
C HIS A 32 -2.65 0.97 -7.65
N LYS A 33 -3.60 0.55 -8.46
CA LYS A 33 -4.98 1.03 -8.39
C LYS A 33 -5.91 -0.06 -8.90
N ALA A 34 -7.13 -0.06 -8.39
CA ALA A 34 -8.18 -0.88 -8.96
C ALA A 34 -8.52 -0.37 -10.36
N LYS A 35 -8.86 -1.28 -11.26
CA LYS A 35 -9.25 -0.91 -12.62
C LYS A 35 -10.47 0.02 -12.58
N GLY A 36 -10.31 1.21 -13.15
CA GLY A 36 -11.36 2.23 -13.13
C GLY A 36 -11.25 3.27 -12.02
N ASP A 37 -10.37 3.06 -11.04
CA ASP A 37 -10.11 4.06 -10.01
C ASP A 37 -9.22 5.19 -10.53
N GLU A 38 -9.41 6.37 -9.98
CA GLU A 38 -8.62 7.54 -10.35
C GLU A 38 -7.31 7.64 -9.58
N GLY A 39 -7.28 7.12 -8.37
CA GLY A 39 -6.16 7.29 -7.45
C GLY A 39 -5.29 6.07 -7.31
N TYR A 40 -4.00 6.31 -7.17
CA TYR A 40 -3.00 5.28 -6.91
C TYR A 40 -2.72 5.16 -5.42
N ALA A 41 -2.32 3.98 -4.98
CA ALA A 41 -1.92 3.71 -3.61
C ALA A 41 -0.64 2.87 -3.61
N PHE A 42 0.00 2.78 -2.45
CA PHE A 42 1.18 1.92 -2.27
C PHE A 42 0.73 0.49 -2.03
N PRO A 43 1.38 -0.50 -2.66
CA PRO A 43 1.03 -1.90 -2.46
C PRO A 43 1.21 -2.34 -1.02
N GLY A 44 0.31 -3.17 -0.54
CA GLY A 44 0.36 -3.68 0.82
C GLY A 44 -0.91 -4.43 1.16
N GLY A 45 -1.24 -4.48 2.42
CA GLY A 45 -2.44 -5.18 2.88
C GLY A 45 -2.64 -5.06 4.38
N HIS A 46 -3.69 -5.70 4.86
CA HIS A 46 -4.00 -5.77 6.28
C HIS A 46 -3.00 -6.67 6.99
N VAL A 47 -2.54 -6.22 8.16
CA VAL A 47 -1.71 -7.06 9.01
C VAL A 47 -2.58 -8.18 9.58
N SER A 48 -2.11 -9.41 9.48
CA SER A 48 -2.79 -10.55 10.08
C SER A 48 -2.33 -10.76 11.51
N PHE A 49 -3.24 -11.21 12.35
CA PHE A 49 -2.92 -11.50 13.74
C PHE A 49 -1.75 -12.49 13.83
N GLY A 50 -0.73 -12.12 14.58
CA GLY A 50 0.47 -12.95 14.76
C GLY A 50 1.58 -12.72 13.75
N GLU A 51 1.35 -11.90 12.72
CA GLU A 51 2.39 -11.52 11.77
C GLU A 51 3.05 -10.22 12.17
N THR A 52 4.37 -10.12 11.98
CA THR A 52 5.03 -8.82 11.99
C THR A 52 4.67 -8.05 10.73
N ASN A 53 4.91 -6.75 10.73
CA ASN A 53 4.65 -5.92 9.54
C ASN A 53 5.46 -6.40 8.33
N ALA A 54 6.72 -6.76 8.55
CA ALA A 54 7.57 -7.28 7.47
C ALA A 54 7.06 -8.61 6.91
N GLU A 55 6.58 -9.51 7.78
CA GLU A 55 6.00 -10.78 7.35
C GLU A 55 4.75 -10.55 6.50
N THR A 56 3.89 -9.61 6.92
CA THR A 56 2.70 -9.24 6.16
C THR A 56 3.06 -8.71 4.77
N LEU A 57 4.04 -7.80 4.70
CA LEU A 57 4.46 -7.24 3.41
C LEU A 57 5.01 -8.33 2.48
N ARG A 58 5.84 -9.24 3.00
CA ARG A 58 6.38 -10.34 2.19
C ARG A 58 5.26 -11.23 1.66
N ARG A 59 4.28 -11.55 2.50
CA ARG A 59 3.14 -12.38 2.11
C ARG A 59 2.28 -11.68 1.04
N GLU A 60 1.93 -10.41 1.28
CA GLU A 60 1.06 -9.66 0.37
C GLU A 60 1.70 -9.46 -1.01
N PHE A 61 2.98 -9.11 -1.07
CA PHE A 61 3.67 -8.96 -2.36
C PHE A 61 3.76 -10.28 -3.11
N MET A 62 3.98 -11.38 -2.40
CA MET A 62 4.00 -12.70 -3.03
C MET A 62 2.62 -13.10 -3.54
N GLU A 63 1.57 -12.89 -2.75
CA GLU A 63 0.21 -13.25 -3.13
C GLU A 63 -0.31 -12.40 -4.32
N GLU A 64 -0.03 -11.10 -4.28
CA GLU A 64 -0.59 -10.18 -5.27
C GLU A 64 0.13 -10.24 -6.61
N ILE A 65 1.46 -10.30 -6.62
CA ILE A 65 2.25 -10.20 -7.85
C ILE A 65 3.39 -11.22 -7.98
N GLY A 66 3.56 -12.10 -7.00
CA GLY A 66 4.67 -13.06 -7.04
C GLY A 66 6.04 -12.43 -6.81
N ALA A 67 6.09 -11.28 -6.13
CA ALA A 67 7.36 -10.60 -5.86
C ALA A 67 7.96 -11.08 -4.54
N GLU A 68 9.24 -11.43 -4.60
CA GLU A 68 10.06 -11.66 -3.41
C GLU A 68 10.69 -10.35 -2.99
N ILE A 69 10.46 -9.91 -1.75
CA ILE A 69 10.95 -8.63 -1.29
C ILE A 69 11.83 -8.73 -0.05
N THR A 70 12.70 -7.74 0.11
CA THR A 70 13.31 -7.39 1.39
C THR A 70 12.64 -6.13 1.92
N VAL A 71 12.47 -6.06 3.25
CA VAL A 71 11.80 -4.94 3.91
C VAL A 71 12.81 -4.16 4.72
N GLY A 72 12.88 -2.86 4.50
CA GLY A 72 13.77 -1.96 5.24
C GLY A 72 13.13 -1.42 6.52
N GLU A 73 13.67 -0.31 7.01
CA GLU A 73 13.21 0.30 8.25
C GLU A 73 11.94 1.13 8.03
N LEU A 74 11.09 1.21 9.07
CA LEU A 74 9.87 2.02 9.03
C LEU A 74 10.16 3.46 8.61
N LYS A 75 9.38 3.97 7.66
CA LYS A 75 9.53 5.33 7.15
C LYS A 75 8.36 6.24 7.49
N TRP A 76 7.13 5.77 7.32
CA TRP A 76 5.95 6.62 7.57
C TRP A 76 4.96 5.90 8.46
N VAL A 77 4.34 6.67 9.36
CA VAL A 77 3.18 6.25 10.15
C VAL A 77 2.03 7.17 9.79
N GLY A 78 0.95 6.61 9.27
CA GLY A 78 -0.23 7.38 8.87
C GLY A 78 -1.43 7.09 9.74
N GLU A 79 -2.07 8.17 10.23
CA GLU A 79 -3.42 8.11 10.79
C GLU A 79 -4.36 8.56 9.67
N ILE A 80 -5.19 7.65 9.18
CA ILE A 80 -5.98 7.88 7.97
C ILE A 80 -7.46 7.70 8.29
N PHE A 81 -8.26 8.71 7.92
CA PHE A 81 -9.69 8.74 8.17
C PHE A 81 -10.42 8.96 6.85
N PHE A 82 -11.25 7.99 6.45
CA PHE A 82 -11.95 8.07 5.17
C PHE A 82 -13.27 7.28 5.23
N LEU A 83 -14.08 7.41 4.18
CA LEU A 83 -15.29 6.60 4.06
C LEU A 83 -14.98 5.38 3.20
N LEU A 84 -15.25 4.19 3.75
CA LEU A 84 -15.17 2.93 3.02
C LEU A 84 -16.57 2.40 2.83
N LYS A 85 -17.06 2.43 1.59
CA LYS A 85 -18.44 2.02 1.26
C LYS A 85 -19.47 2.72 2.13
N GLY A 86 -19.28 4.01 2.36
CA GLY A 86 -20.19 4.84 3.14
C GLY A 86 -20.03 4.76 4.66
N LYS A 87 -19.13 3.94 5.16
CA LYS A 87 -18.89 3.79 6.61
C LYS A 87 -17.57 4.44 7.01
N PRO A 88 -17.54 5.21 8.11
CA PRO A 88 -16.29 5.82 8.56
C PRO A 88 -15.22 4.77 8.87
N CYS A 89 -14.04 4.93 8.31
CA CYS A 89 -12.91 4.07 8.56
C CYS A 89 -11.79 4.86 9.22
N HIS A 90 -11.27 4.32 10.31
CA HIS A 90 -10.08 4.81 11.00
C HIS A 90 -8.97 3.80 10.74
N GLN A 91 -7.96 4.22 9.98
CA GLN A 91 -6.89 3.32 9.55
C GLN A 91 -5.55 3.79 10.08
N ILE A 92 -4.80 2.85 10.63
CA ILE A 92 -3.37 3.04 10.91
C ILE A 92 -2.62 2.30 9.81
N CYS A 93 -1.78 3.03 9.08
CA CYS A 93 -0.97 2.43 8.02
C CYS A 93 0.50 2.76 8.24
N LEU A 94 1.35 1.73 8.24
CA LEU A 94 2.78 1.88 8.39
C LEU A 94 3.45 1.57 7.04
N TYR A 95 4.40 2.42 6.63
CA TYR A 95 5.03 2.34 5.32
C TYR A 95 6.51 2.01 5.47
N TYR A 96 6.95 1.01 4.71
CA TYR A 96 8.33 0.52 4.75
C TYR A 96 8.93 0.54 3.34
N PRO A 97 10.21 0.90 3.21
CA PRO A 97 10.89 0.70 1.93
C PRO A 97 11.04 -0.79 1.66
N VAL A 98 10.77 -1.18 0.43
CA VAL A 98 10.93 -2.57 0.01
C VAL A 98 11.74 -2.64 -1.27
N GLU A 99 12.50 -3.72 -1.43
CA GLU A 99 13.22 -4.03 -2.65
C GLU A 99 12.74 -5.38 -3.18
N ILE A 100 12.47 -5.45 -4.47
CA ILE A 100 12.06 -6.68 -5.14
C ILE A 100 13.32 -7.44 -5.57
N LYS A 101 13.51 -8.65 -5.05
CA LYS A 101 14.67 -9.48 -5.37
C LYS A 101 14.61 -10.01 -6.81
N ASN A 102 13.42 -10.41 -7.26
CA ASN A 102 13.20 -10.89 -8.62
C ASN A 102 12.72 -9.76 -9.54
N ILE A 103 13.44 -8.63 -9.49
CA ILE A 103 13.04 -7.39 -10.17
C ILE A 103 12.91 -7.55 -11.70
N ASP A 104 13.69 -8.45 -12.30
CA ASP A 104 13.66 -8.65 -13.73
C ASP A 104 12.32 -9.19 -14.23
N ASP A 105 11.53 -9.80 -13.35
CA ASP A 105 10.18 -10.28 -13.67
C ASP A 105 9.15 -9.13 -13.78
N PHE A 106 9.54 -7.92 -13.40
CA PHE A 106 8.66 -6.76 -13.33
C PHE A 106 9.16 -5.59 -14.18
N SER A 107 9.63 -5.90 -15.40
CA SER A 107 10.21 -4.89 -16.31
C SER A 107 9.17 -4.06 -17.05
N ASP A 108 7.93 -4.51 -17.14
CA ASP A 108 6.85 -3.77 -17.81
C ASP A 108 6.39 -2.59 -16.97
N ASP A 109 6.12 -1.45 -17.58
CA ASP A 109 5.65 -0.26 -16.87
C ASP A 109 4.28 -0.45 -16.20
N VAL A 110 3.44 -1.32 -16.78
CA VAL A 110 2.11 -1.64 -16.24
C VAL A 110 1.93 -3.16 -16.28
N PHE A 111 1.48 -3.73 -15.18
CA PHE A 111 1.15 -5.15 -15.12
C PHE A 111 -0.01 -5.37 -14.15
N THR A 112 -0.63 -6.54 -14.23
CA THR A 112 -1.78 -6.87 -13.37
C THR A 112 -1.37 -7.76 -12.22
N GLY A 113 -2.03 -7.55 -11.09
CA GLY A 113 -1.93 -8.41 -9.93
C GLY A 113 -3.30 -8.87 -9.49
N THR A 114 -3.33 -9.69 -8.45
CA THR A 114 -4.59 -10.19 -7.89
C THR A 114 -4.72 -9.75 -6.44
N GLU A 115 -5.92 -9.31 -6.07
CA GLU A 115 -6.24 -9.04 -4.67
C GLU A 115 -7.35 -10.01 -4.26
N GLU A 116 -7.09 -10.80 -3.23
CA GLU A 116 -8.06 -11.76 -2.70
C GLU A 116 -9.12 -11.10 -1.80
N MET A 117 -9.64 -9.96 -2.22
CA MET A 117 -10.71 -9.32 -1.47
C MET A 117 -12.05 -9.80 -2.03
N SER A 118 -12.75 -10.62 -1.28
CA SER A 118 -14.17 -10.98 -1.50
C SER A 118 -14.50 -12.04 -2.56
N GLY A 119 -13.56 -12.86 -2.98
CA GLY A 119 -13.87 -14.02 -3.83
C GLY A 119 -14.19 -13.71 -5.28
N ASP A 120 -14.20 -12.45 -5.68
CA ASP A 120 -14.26 -12.04 -7.08
C ASP A 120 -12.85 -11.83 -7.61
N ASP A 121 -12.63 -12.16 -8.87
CA ASP A 121 -11.37 -11.92 -9.58
C ASP A 121 -11.14 -10.41 -9.69
N PHE A 122 -10.76 -9.80 -8.59
CA PHE A 122 -10.50 -8.37 -8.56
C PHE A 122 -9.11 -8.11 -9.14
N GLN A 123 -9.07 -7.55 -10.34
CA GLN A 123 -7.80 -7.20 -10.97
C GLN A 123 -7.33 -5.83 -10.51
N ILE A 124 -6.10 -5.80 -10.02
CA ILE A 124 -5.41 -4.56 -9.68
C ILE A 124 -4.33 -4.32 -10.71
N GLU A 125 -4.24 -3.08 -11.18
CA GLU A 125 -3.16 -2.64 -12.04
C GLU A 125 -2.01 -2.10 -11.22
N PHE A 126 -0.80 -2.59 -11.49
CA PHE A 126 0.44 -2.08 -10.91
C PHE A 126 1.16 -1.24 -11.94
N HIS A 127 1.66 -0.09 -11.51
CA HIS A 127 2.30 0.88 -12.39
C HIS A 127 3.64 1.31 -11.80
N TRP A 128 4.67 1.33 -12.63
CA TRP A 128 5.91 2.01 -12.29
C TRP A 128 5.76 3.47 -12.70
N ILE A 129 5.61 4.35 -11.72
CA ILE A 129 5.38 5.77 -11.96
C ILE A 129 6.69 6.54 -11.76
N PRO A 130 7.18 7.28 -12.77
CA PRO A 130 8.35 8.11 -12.57
C PRO A 130 8.16 9.12 -11.45
N LEU A 131 9.17 9.26 -10.58
CA LEU A 131 9.09 10.17 -9.44
C LEU A 131 8.82 11.62 -9.87
N VAL A 132 9.29 12.03 -11.06
CA VAL A 132 9.05 13.37 -11.59
C VAL A 132 7.59 13.65 -11.91
N GLN A 133 6.76 12.59 -12.03
CA GLN A 133 5.34 12.73 -12.34
C GLN A 133 4.42 12.75 -11.11
N PHE A 134 5.01 12.65 -9.91
CA PHE A 134 4.22 12.48 -8.68
C PHE A 134 3.23 13.60 -8.42
N ASN A 135 3.55 14.82 -8.80
CA ASN A 135 2.66 15.97 -8.60
C ASN A 135 1.52 16.04 -9.62
N ASN A 136 1.53 15.17 -10.63
CA ASN A 136 0.56 15.17 -11.72
C ASN A 136 -0.44 14.01 -11.64
N ILE A 137 -0.36 13.20 -10.59
CA ILE A 137 -1.25 12.07 -10.39
C ILE A 137 -1.98 12.20 -9.05
N LYS A 138 -3.15 11.57 -8.98
CA LYS A 138 -3.86 11.43 -7.70
C LYS A 138 -3.29 10.23 -6.96
N ILE A 139 -2.79 10.46 -5.75
CA ILE A 139 -2.16 9.41 -4.95
C ILE A 139 -2.68 9.46 -3.52
N TYR A 140 -2.75 8.31 -2.88
CA TYR A 140 -3.08 8.16 -1.47
C TYR A 140 -1.86 7.59 -0.72
N PRO A 141 -1.40 8.21 0.37
CA PRO A 141 -1.93 9.45 0.94
C PRO A 141 -1.56 10.67 0.07
N GLU A 142 -2.34 11.72 0.15
CA GLU A 142 -2.09 12.94 -0.63
C GLU A 142 -0.72 13.55 -0.36
N LYS A 143 -0.19 13.34 0.83
CA LYS A 143 1.13 13.85 1.25
C LYS A 143 2.30 13.03 0.73
N ALA A 144 2.04 11.96 -0.04
CA ALA A 144 3.09 11.03 -0.45
C ALA A 144 4.24 11.70 -1.22
N ALA A 145 3.93 12.63 -2.10
CA ALA A 145 4.97 13.35 -2.85
C ALA A 145 5.94 14.09 -1.93
N GLU A 146 5.41 14.79 -0.92
CA GLU A 146 6.21 15.48 0.08
C GLU A 146 7.00 14.49 0.94
N LEU A 147 6.37 13.40 1.37
CA LEU A 147 7.01 12.38 2.20
C LEU A 147 8.15 11.67 1.45
N LEU A 148 7.98 11.41 0.15
CA LEU A 148 9.01 10.77 -0.65
C LEU A 148 10.29 11.62 -0.74
N MET A 149 10.16 12.94 -0.71
CA MET A 149 11.32 13.84 -0.72
C MET A 149 12.09 13.81 0.59
N LYS A 150 11.51 13.26 1.65
CA LYS A 150 12.10 13.22 3.00
C LYS A 150 12.39 11.80 3.48
N LEU A 151 12.56 10.84 2.57
CA LEU A 151 12.79 9.44 2.95
C LEU A 151 14.03 9.23 3.83
N ASP A 152 15.03 10.09 3.69
CA ASP A 152 16.27 9.99 4.47
C ASP A 152 16.18 10.65 5.85
N SER A 153 15.05 11.26 6.17
CA SER A 153 14.88 12.07 7.39
C SER A 153 14.41 11.30 8.62
N GLY A 154 14.42 9.96 8.59
CA GLY A 154 13.89 9.14 9.67
C GLY A 154 12.38 8.92 9.52
N VAL A 155 11.71 8.55 10.63
CA VAL A 155 10.29 8.25 10.60
C VAL A 155 9.47 9.54 10.52
N GLN A 156 8.57 9.60 9.54
CA GLN A 156 7.63 10.71 9.36
C GLN A 156 6.23 10.27 9.78
N HIS A 157 5.56 11.09 10.56
CA HIS A 157 4.17 10.87 10.96
C HIS A 157 3.27 11.83 10.20
N PHE A 158 2.17 11.33 9.66
CA PHE A 158 1.20 12.18 8.97
C PHE A 158 -0.23 11.82 9.36
N ILE A 159 -1.12 12.78 9.13
CA ILE A 159 -2.55 12.63 9.34
C ILE A 159 -3.23 12.98 8.01
N ASP A 160 -4.05 12.07 7.53
CA ASP A 160 -4.87 12.26 6.33
C ASP A 160 -6.33 12.09 6.75
N LYS A 161 -7.03 13.19 6.86
CA LYS A 161 -8.39 13.19 7.39
C LYS A 161 -9.36 13.72 6.33
N GLU A 162 -10.06 12.81 5.68
CA GLU A 162 -11.04 13.14 4.64
C GLU A 162 -12.47 13.32 5.19
N ILE A 163 -12.67 12.93 6.44
CA ILE A 163 -13.97 13.05 7.11
C ILE A 163 -13.88 13.71 8.47
#